data_97bd109bdaf08f893381ba4f6d9cfa3d
#
_entry.id   97bd109bdaf08f893381ba4f6d9cfa3d
#
_cell.length_a   1.000
_cell.length_b   1.000
_cell.length_c   1.000
_cell.angle_alpha   90.00
_cell.angle_beta   90.00
_cell.angle_gamma   90.00
#
_symmetry.space_group_name_H-M   'P 1'
#
loop_
_entity.id
_entity.type
_entity.pdbx_description
1 polymer ?
#
loop_
_entity_poly.entity_id
_entity_poly.type
_entity_poly.pdbx_seq_one_letter_code
_entity_poly.pdbx_strand_id
1 'polypeptide(L)'
;MASKEHEPYSILITDEDSGSRDALRAIVEPAGYRTILASSGEEALDIVRDEEVHLALFDMHMPRMTGLEVLEMLRSVNILLPCILVTADANEVVIRQAFKLRAYSVIPKPVNKNVVLHTVVRALVRVYGDPQGGLAKD
;
A
#
# COMPACT_ATOMS: atom_id res chain seq x y z
N MET A 1 20.30 20.09 -7.88
CA MET A 1 20.14 19.80 -7.88
C MET A 1 19.57 19.08 -7.97
N ALA A 2 19.31 18.88 -7.97
CA ALA A 2 18.66 18.32 -8.49
C ALA A 2 18.23 17.08 -8.28
N SER A 3 18.74 16.28 -8.43
CA SER A 3 18.26 14.98 -8.44
C SER A 3 17.56 14.52 -7.24
N LYS A 4 17.77 15.07 -6.11
CA LYS A 4 17.05 14.64 -4.96
C LYS A 4 15.61 14.94 -5.10
N GLU A 5 15.24 15.72 -6.04
CA GLU A 5 13.86 15.97 -6.31
C GLU A 5 13.15 14.77 -6.84
N HIS A 6 13.89 13.74 -7.20
CA HIS A 6 13.31 12.57 -7.82
C HIS A 6 13.39 11.35 -6.94
N GLU A 7 13.31 11.55 -5.64
CA GLU A 7 13.25 10.39 -4.78
C GLU A 7 11.98 9.61 -5.06
N PRO A 8 12.09 8.30 -5.21
CA PRO A 8 10.91 7.51 -5.52
C PRO A 8 9.95 7.45 -4.35
N TYR A 9 8.70 7.21 -4.64
CA TYR A 9 7.72 6.97 -3.60
C TYR A 9 8.05 5.69 -2.85
N SER A 10 7.73 5.68 -1.57
CA SER A 10 7.91 4.54 -0.71
C SER A 10 6.58 3.82 -0.54
N ILE A 11 6.57 2.53 -0.82
CA ILE A 11 5.38 1.70 -0.72
C ILE A 11 5.59 0.72 0.43
N LEU A 12 4.69 0.76 1.40
CA LEU A 12 4.69 -0.17 2.51
C LEU A 12 3.93 -1.42 2.08
N ILE A 13 4.56 -2.57 2.25
CA ILE A 13 3.93 -3.86 1.93
C ILE A 13 3.85 -4.66 3.22
N THR A 14 2.63 -4.95 3.66
CA THR A 14 2.38 -5.65 4.91
C THR A 14 1.69 -6.96 4.65
N ASP A 15 2.34 -8.06 5.00
CA ASP A 15 1.81 -9.41 4.83
C ASP A 15 2.60 -10.30 5.78
N GLU A 16 1.91 -11.16 6.51
CA GLU A 16 2.61 -12.04 7.43
C GLU A 16 3.42 -13.10 6.65
N ASP A 17 2.99 -13.46 5.46
CA ASP A 17 3.67 -14.47 4.65
C ASP A 17 4.81 -13.84 3.85
N SER A 18 6.05 -14.31 4.07
CA SER A 18 7.19 -13.70 3.39
C SER A 18 7.14 -13.90 1.88
N GLY A 19 6.60 -15.03 1.42
CA GLY A 19 6.46 -15.26 -0.02
C GLY A 19 5.52 -14.26 -0.65
N SER A 20 4.41 -13.95 0.00
CA SER A 20 3.47 -12.95 -0.50
C SER A 20 4.08 -11.56 -0.48
N ARG A 21 4.81 -11.21 0.60
CA ARG A 21 5.51 -9.92 0.66
C ARG A 21 6.50 -9.80 -0.48
N ASP A 22 7.31 -10.84 -0.68
CA ASP A 22 8.34 -10.82 -1.71
C ASP A 22 7.72 -10.74 -3.10
N ALA A 23 6.60 -11.39 -3.32
CA ALA A 23 5.91 -11.34 -4.61
C ALA A 23 5.46 -9.92 -4.94
N LEU A 24 4.88 -9.22 -3.96
CA LEU A 24 4.46 -7.83 -4.19
C LEU A 24 5.67 -6.92 -4.39
N ARG A 25 6.72 -7.12 -3.61
CA ARG A 25 7.95 -6.35 -3.76
C ARG A 25 8.54 -6.53 -5.14
N ALA A 26 8.55 -7.77 -5.63
CA ALA A 26 9.10 -8.07 -6.95
C ALA A 26 8.29 -7.44 -8.07
N ILE A 27 7.04 -7.08 -7.81
CA ILE A 27 6.21 -6.38 -8.78
C ILE A 27 6.50 -4.88 -8.79
N VAL A 28 6.61 -4.26 -7.60
CA VAL A 28 6.66 -2.81 -7.55
C VAL A 28 8.07 -2.24 -7.61
N GLU A 29 9.09 -2.95 -7.11
CA GLU A 29 10.45 -2.42 -7.14
C GLU A 29 10.98 -2.20 -8.55
N PRO A 30 10.79 -3.14 -9.48
CA PRO A 30 11.28 -2.88 -10.86
C PRO A 30 10.60 -1.70 -11.53
N ALA A 31 9.44 -1.28 -11.03
CA ALA A 31 8.74 -0.12 -11.58
C ALA A 31 9.31 1.20 -11.04
N GLY A 32 10.27 1.14 -10.12
CA GLY A 32 10.96 2.33 -9.65
C GLY A 32 10.59 2.77 -8.25
N TYR A 33 9.84 1.97 -7.50
CA TYR A 33 9.39 2.36 -6.16
C TYR A 33 10.28 1.74 -5.09
N ARG A 34 10.44 2.46 -4.00
CA ARG A 34 11.07 1.89 -2.81
C ARG A 34 10.05 1.08 -2.06
N THR A 35 10.49 0.02 -1.40
CA THR A 35 9.57 -0.78 -0.59
C THR A 35 10.03 -0.80 0.86
N ILE A 36 9.06 -0.80 1.75
CA ILE A 36 9.27 -1.00 3.17
C ILE A 36 8.38 -2.19 3.53
N LEU A 37 8.95 -3.19 4.18
CA LEU A 37 8.24 -4.44 4.42
C LEU A 37 7.86 -4.56 5.88
N ALA A 38 6.64 -5.03 6.14
CA ALA A 38 6.16 -5.31 7.47
C ALA A 38 5.50 -6.67 7.49
N SER A 39 5.64 -7.39 8.59
CA SER A 39 5.07 -8.73 8.72
C SER A 39 3.83 -8.76 9.60
N SER A 40 3.41 -7.63 10.14
CA SER A 40 2.23 -7.55 11.00
C SER A 40 1.61 -6.17 10.91
N GLY A 41 0.36 -6.07 11.37
CA GLY A 41 -0.32 -4.78 11.41
C GLY A 41 0.32 -3.82 12.38
N GLU A 42 0.79 -4.33 13.52
CA GLU A 42 1.46 -3.50 14.52
C GLU A 42 2.73 -2.89 13.94
N GLU A 43 3.52 -3.71 13.24
CA GLU A 43 4.73 -3.21 12.62
C GLU A 43 4.42 -2.17 11.55
N ALA A 44 3.36 -2.40 10.78
CA ALA A 44 2.95 -1.45 9.76
C ALA A 44 2.59 -0.10 10.37
N LEU A 45 1.86 -0.11 11.49
CA LEU A 45 1.48 1.14 12.15
C LEU A 45 2.70 1.90 12.67
N ASP A 46 3.68 1.18 13.21
CA ASP A 46 4.92 1.81 13.64
C ASP A 46 5.66 2.46 12.47
N ILE A 47 5.71 1.76 11.34
CA ILE A 47 6.39 2.27 10.16
C ILE A 47 5.70 3.53 9.65
N VAL A 48 4.38 3.53 9.58
CA VAL A 48 3.64 4.71 9.09
C VAL A 48 3.88 5.91 10.01
N ARG A 49 4.00 5.66 11.33
CA ARG A 49 4.26 6.74 12.28
C ARG A 49 5.67 7.30 12.14
N ASP A 50 6.65 6.43 11.89
CA ASP A 50 8.05 6.81 12.01
C ASP A 50 8.76 7.09 10.68
N GLU A 51 8.21 6.65 9.56
CA GLU A 51 8.84 6.76 8.26
C GLU A 51 7.91 7.38 7.25
N GLU A 52 8.48 7.92 6.19
CA GLU A 52 7.68 8.49 5.12
C GLU A 52 7.16 7.36 4.23
N VAL A 53 5.86 7.20 4.18
CA VAL A 53 5.18 6.19 3.35
C VAL A 53 4.19 6.91 2.46
N HIS A 54 4.19 6.59 1.18
CA HIS A 54 3.31 7.26 0.22
C HIS A 54 2.11 6.41 -0.15
N LEU A 55 2.21 5.09 -0.01
CA LEU A 55 1.11 4.19 -0.32
C LEU A 55 1.34 2.89 0.46
N ALA A 56 0.27 2.25 0.87
CA ALA A 56 0.38 1.00 1.62
C ALA A 56 -0.46 -0.10 0.98
N LEU A 57 0.10 -1.30 0.93
CA LEU A 57 -0.59 -2.52 0.57
C LEU A 57 -0.71 -3.36 1.83
N PHE A 58 -1.93 -3.68 2.23
CA PHE A 58 -2.18 -4.47 3.43
C PHE A 58 -2.84 -5.79 3.07
N ASP A 59 -2.25 -6.90 3.52
CA ASP A 59 -2.94 -8.18 3.46
C ASP A 59 -4.10 -8.16 4.46
N MET A 60 -5.24 -8.67 4.04
CA MET A 60 -6.41 -8.72 4.93
C MET A 60 -6.19 -9.65 6.10
N HIS A 61 -5.59 -10.82 5.86
CA HIS A 61 -5.50 -11.86 6.87
C HIS A 61 -4.13 -11.88 7.52
N MET A 62 -4.04 -11.27 8.70
CA MET A 62 -2.83 -11.24 9.49
C MET A 62 -3.21 -11.60 10.93
N PRO A 63 -2.28 -12.19 11.71
CA PRO A 63 -2.59 -12.52 13.08
C PRO A 63 -2.78 -11.25 13.91
N ARG A 64 -3.67 -11.31 14.85
CA ARG A 64 -3.94 -10.25 15.84
C ARG A 64 -4.56 -8.99 15.27
N MET A 65 -4.24 -8.59 14.04
CA MET A 65 -4.79 -7.35 13.48
C MET A 65 -4.93 -7.53 11.98
N THR A 66 -6.15 -7.46 11.49
CA THR A 66 -6.42 -7.60 10.05
C THR A 66 -6.04 -6.33 9.31
N GLY A 67 -5.93 -6.44 7.97
CA GLY A 67 -5.69 -5.26 7.14
C GLY A 67 -6.76 -4.20 7.30
N LEU A 68 -8.04 -4.61 7.45
CA LEU A 68 -9.11 -3.65 7.69
C LEU A 68 -8.95 -2.94 9.03
N GLU A 69 -8.48 -3.65 10.05
CA GLU A 69 -8.26 -3.02 11.35
C GLU A 69 -7.12 -2.04 11.32
N VAL A 70 -6.04 -2.34 10.57
CA VAL A 70 -4.96 -1.38 10.39
C VAL A 70 -5.49 -0.13 9.70
N LEU A 71 -6.27 -0.31 8.65
CA LEU A 71 -6.85 0.81 7.91
C LEU A 71 -7.75 1.64 8.82
N GLU A 72 -8.56 0.99 9.63
CA GLU A 72 -9.45 1.67 10.56
C GLU A 72 -8.66 2.52 11.54
N MET A 73 -7.56 1.99 12.08
CA MET A 73 -6.74 2.74 13.01
C MET A 73 -6.11 3.96 12.35
N LEU A 74 -5.63 3.81 11.13
CA LEU A 74 -5.06 4.95 10.42
C LEU A 74 -6.09 6.05 10.23
N ARG A 75 -7.31 5.69 9.85
CA ARG A 75 -8.36 6.69 9.63
C ARG A 75 -8.80 7.34 10.92
N SER A 76 -8.78 6.59 12.02
CA SER A 76 -9.21 7.13 13.33
C SER A 76 -8.28 8.22 13.84
N VAL A 77 -7.03 8.26 13.37
CA VAL A 77 -6.09 9.32 13.74
C VAL A 77 -5.83 10.26 12.56
N ASN A 78 -6.73 10.28 11.60
CA ASN A 78 -6.71 11.20 10.45
C ASN A 78 -5.51 11.04 9.54
N ILE A 79 -4.96 9.84 9.43
CA ILE A 79 -3.91 9.55 8.46
C ILE A 79 -4.58 9.13 7.17
N LEU A 80 -4.39 9.92 6.12
CA LEU A 80 -5.08 9.74 4.85
C LEU A 80 -4.20 9.05 3.81
N LEU A 81 -3.26 8.27 4.25
CA LEU A 81 -2.40 7.47 3.39
C LEU A 81 -3.25 6.63 2.44
N PRO A 82 -2.99 6.64 1.12
CA PRO A 82 -3.74 5.76 0.22
C PRO A 82 -3.37 4.31 0.52
N CYS A 83 -4.38 3.49 0.73
CA CYS A 83 -4.22 2.10 1.13
C CYS A 83 -4.95 1.20 0.16
N ILE A 84 -4.30 0.10 -0.20
CA ILE A 84 -4.87 -0.95 -1.04
C ILE A 84 -4.91 -2.22 -0.21
N LEU A 85 -6.08 -2.82 -0.11
CA LEU A 85 -6.23 -4.07 0.62
C LEU A 85 -6.04 -5.22 -0.36
N VAL A 86 -5.27 -6.23 0.05
CA VAL A 86 -5.00 -7.40 -0.78
C VAL A 86 -5.56 -8.61 -0.04
N THR A 87 -6.42 -9.40 -0.67
CA THR A 87 -7.10 -10.46 0.06
C THR A 87 -7.52 -11.62 -0.83
N ALA A 88 -7.45 -12.84 -0.28
CA ALA A 88 -8.00 -14.01 -0.93
C ALA A 88 -9.52 -14.03 -0.86
N ASP A 89 -10.11 -13.25 0.05
CA ASP A 89 -11.55 -13.20 0.27
C ASP A 89 -12.13 -11.86 -0.13
N ALA A 90 -11.98 -11.50 -1.39
CA ALA A 90 -12.50 -10.22 -1.89
C ALA A 90 -14.00 -10.31 -2.12
N ASN A 91 -14.77 -10.54 -1.04
CA ASN A 91 -16.21 -10.65 -1.13
C ASN A 91 -16.84 -9.27 -0.92
N GLU A 92 -18.15 -9.22 -1.15
CA GLU A 92 -18.89 -7.96 -1.12
C GLU A 92 -18.82 -7.25 0.23
N VAL A 93 -18.83 -8.00 1.32
CA VAL A 93 -18.77 -7.42 2.65
C VAL A 93 -17.42 -6.76 2.90
N VAL A 94 -16.33 -7.45 2.55
CA VAL A 94 -14.97 -6.92 2.73
C VAL A 94 -14.79 -5.68 1.86
N ILE A 95 -15.23 -5.74 0.61
CA ILE A 95 -15.09 -4.61 -0.31
C ILE A 95 -15.84 -3.40 0.23
N ARG A 96 -17.08 -3.61 0.72
CA ARG A 96 -17.87 -2.51 1.24
C ARG A 96 -17.22 -1.88 2.47
N GLN A 97 -16.70 -2.72 3.37
CA GLN A 97 -16.02 -2.22 4.56
C GLN A 97 -14.76 -1.45 4.21
N ALA A 98 -14.00 -1.95 3.24
CA ALA A 98 -12.78 -1.29 2.81
C ALA A 98 -13.07 0.11 2.26
N PHE A 99 -14.10 0.24 1.43
CA PHE A 99 -14.41 1.54 0.86
C PHE A 99 -15.03 2.50 1.88
N LYS A 100 -15.72 1.99 2.88
CA LYS A 100 -16.17 2.85 3.99
C LYS A 100 -14.97 3.48 4.69
N LEU A 101 -13.86 2.77 4.77
CA LEU A 101 -12.63 3.27 5.38
C LEU A 101 -11.73 3.97 4.36
N ARG A 102 -12.26 4.28 3.20
CA ARG A 102 -11.57 5.01 2.15
C ARG A 102 -10.32 4.30 1.66
N ALA A 103 -10.38 2.97 1.54
CA ALA A 103 -9.37 2.24 0.81
C ALA A 103 -9.41 2.69 -0.63
N TYR A 104 -8.25 2.80 -1.25
CA TYR A 104 -8.22 3.15 -2.66
C TYR A 104 -8.76 2.02 -3.52
N SER A 105 -8.41 0.77 -3.17
CA SER A 105 -8.86 -0.39 -3.93
C SER A 105 -8.70 -1.65 -3.10
N VAL A 106 -9.32 -2.73 -3.58
CA VAL A 106 -9.17 -4.07 -3.03
C VAL A 106 -8.72 -4.96 -4.18
N ILE A 107 -7.61 -5.66 -4.00
CA ILE A 107 -7.03 -6.54 -5.02
C ILE A 107 -7.14 -7.97 -4.54
N PRO A 108 -7.74 -8.86 -5.35
CA PRO A 108 -7.85 -10.26 -4.95
C PRO A 108 -6.53 -11.01 -5.10
N LYS A 109 -6.32 -12.01 -4.26
CA LYS A 109 -5.24 -12.97 -4.40
C LYS A 109 -5.76 -14.17 -5.18
N PRO A 110 -4.92 -14.82 -5.98
CA PRO A 110 -3.51 -14.51 -6.24
C PRO A 110 -3.37 -13.22 -7.04
N VAL A 111 -2.32 -12.45 -6.74
CA VAL A 111 -2.18 -11.13 -7.36
C VAL A 111 -1.74 -11.26 -8.82
N ASN A 112 -2.23 -10.35 -9.63
CA ASN A 112 -1.84 -10.22 -11.02
C ASN A 112 -0.93 -9.00 -11.12
N LYS A 113 0.24 -9.20 -11.72
CA LYS A 113 1.25 -8.14 -11.80
C LYS A 113 0.70 -6.86 -12.41
N ASN A 114 -0.02 -6.98 -13.52
CA ASN A 114 -0.52 -5.81 -14.22
C ASN A 114 -1.59 -5.09 -13.42
N VAL A 115 -2.44 -5.84 -12.71
CA VAL A 115 -3.46 -5.24 -11.85
C VAL A 115 -2.81 -4.49 -10.70
N VAL A 116 -1.80 -5.09 -10.07
CA VAL A 116 -1.11 -4.44 -8.96
C VAL A 116 -0.45 -3.13 -9.43
N LEU A 117 0.32 -3.20 -10.51
CA LEU A 117 1.02 -2.01 -11.00
C LEU A 117 0.05 -0.92 -11.44
N HIS A 118 -0.99 -1.29 -12.17
CA HIS A 118 -1.97 -0.32 -12.62
C HIS A 118 -2.64 0.38 -11.42
N THR A 119 -3.01 -0.39 -10.42
CA THR A 119 -3.69 0.15 -9.25
C THR A 119 -2.76 1.06 -8.46
N VAL A 120 -1.51 0.65 -8.26
CA VAL A 120 -0.53 1.44 -7.54
C VAL A 120 -0.27 2.76 -8.26
N VAL A 121 -0.01 2.71 -9.55
CA VAL A 121 0.28 3.91 -10.33
C VAL A 121 -0.91 4.87 -10.29
N ARG A 122 -2.12 4.34 -10.48
CA ARG A 122 -3.33 5.18 -10.46
C ARG A 122 -3.52 5.85 -9.11
N ALA A 123 -3.26 5.12 -8.02
CA ALA A 123 -3.40 5.69 -6.69
C ALA A 123 -2.40 6.83 -6.48
N LEU A 124 -1.16 6.63 -6.90
CA LEU A 124 -0.13 7.65 -6.73
C LEU A 124 -0.42 8.89 -7.56
N VAL A 125 -0.87 8.70 -8.80
CA VAL A 125 -1.24 9.83 -9.64
C VAL A 125 -2.42 10.59 -9.04
N ARG A 126 -3.41 9.86 -8.53
CA ARG A 126 -4.60 10.49 -7.96
C ARG A 126 -4.28 11.33 -6.74
N VAL A 127 -3.42 10.82 -5.87
CA VAL A 127 -3.13 11.48 -4.60
C VAL A 127 -2.04 12.51 -4.74
N TYR A 128 -0.99 12.22 -5.50
CA TYR A 128 0.20 13.07 -5.58
C TYR A 128 0.40 13.74 -6.94
N GLY A 129 -0.38 13.36 -7.94
CA GLY A 129 -0.32 13.97 -9.25
C GLY A 129 0.81 13.47 -10.15
N ASP A 130 1.56 12.46 -9.72
CA ASP A 130 2.79 12.04 -10.38
C ASP A 130 2.99 10.55 -10.12
N PRO A 131 3.23 9.74 -11.15
CA PRO A 131 3.35 8.29 -10.94
C PRO A 131 4.67 7.84 -10.33
N GLN A 132 5.72 8.69 -10.36
CA GLN A 132 7.05 8.24 -9.99
C GLN A 132 7.58 8.84 -8.70
N GLY A 133 7.04 9.95 -8.26
CA GLY A 133 7.57 10.64 -7.10
C GLY A 133 8.61 11.67 -7.49
N GLY A 134 8.87 12.54 -6.61
CA GLY A 134 9.78 13.57 -6.82
C GLY A 134 9.28 14.58 -7.79
N LEU A 135 9.41 15.11 -8.38
CA LEU A 135 8.98 15.97 -9.10
C LEU A 135 9.35 16.39 -10.07
N ALA A 136 9.59 16.42 -10.30
CA ALA A 136 9.93 16.65 -11.07
C ALA A 136 9.84 17.22 -12.18
N LYS A 137 9.53 17.44 -12.74
CA LYS A 137 9.39 17.90 -13.73
C LYS A 137 9.73 19.04 -13.95
N ASP A 138 10.17 19.49 -14.17
CA ASP A 138 10.47 20.45 -14.53
C ASP A 138 10.43 20.80 -14.99
#